data_063b58497f9225873e54db344aaf6b85
#
_entry.id   063b58497f9225873e54db344aaf6b85
#
_cell.length_a   1.000
_cell.length_b   1.000
_cell.length_c   1.000
_cell.angle_alpha   90.00
_cell.angle_beta   90.00
_cell.angle_gamma   90.00
#
_symmetry.space_group_name_H-M   'P 1'
#
loop_
_entity.id
_entity.type
_entity.pdbx_description
1 polymer ?
#
loop_
_entity_poly.entity_id
_entity_poly.type
_entity_poly.pdbx_seq_one_letter_code
_entity_poly.pdbx_strand_id
1 'polypeptide(L)'
;IPEAGKVKVGDDTHNAKTILIATGSEPSPLNGVEVDEKTIVTSTGALTLGKVPKKMVVIGAGVIGLELGSVYARLGSEVTVVEYLDHVTPGMDAEISRQFQKMLTKQGLEFIMGAAVQKAEAGKSKAKVTYKLRKDDSEHVVEADTVLLATGRRPFVDGLGLDALGIEMTQRGQIAVNDHWETSVKGIYAIGDVIEGPMLAHKAEDEGMAAAEQIAGKHGHVNYSVIPGVIYTHPEVANVGETEETLKAAGRAYKVGKFSFMGNARAKANFAGDGFVKLLADKETDRILGCHIIGPAAGDLIHEVCVAMEFGASAQDLAMTCHAHPTYSEAVREAALACGDGAIHA
;
A
#
# COMPACT_ATOMS: atom_id res chain seq x y z
N ILE A 1 -10.30 -2.40 -27.61
CA ILE A 1 -11.62 -1.82 -27.87
C ILE A 1 -11.52 -1.11 -29.22
N PRO A 2 -12.06 -1.68 -30.34
CA PRO A 2 -11.89 -1.11 -31.67
C PRO A 2 -12.73 0.16 -31.91
N GLU A 3 -13.90 0.26 -31.29
CA GLU A 3 -14.79 1.42 -31.28
C GLU A 3 -15.72 1.38 -30.06
N ALA A 4 -16.37 2.49 -29.73
CA ALA A 4 -17.33 2.54 -28.64
C ALA A 4 -18.46 1.52 -28.87
N GLY A 5 -18.80 0.76 -27.85
CA GLY A 5 -19.81 -0.30 -27.93
C GLY A 5 -19.31 -1.63 -28.52
N LYS A 6 -18.01 -1.80 -28.81
CA LYS A 6 -17.45 -3.05 -29.32
C LYS A 6 -16.18 -3.48 -28.57
N VAL A 7 -16.11 -4.76 -28.22
CA VAL A 7 -14.93 -5.39 -27.62
C VAL A 7 -14.47 -6.54 -28.50
N LYS A 8 -13.20 -6.55 -28.88
CA LYS A 8 -12.59 -7.65 -29.66
C LYS A 8 -11.81 -8.57 -28.71
N VAL A 9 -12.11 -9.87 -28.80
CA VAL A 9 -11.42 -10.93 -28.03
C VAL A 9 -10.95 -11.98 -29.03
N GLY A 10 -9.65 -12.06 -29.26
CA GLY A 10 -9.11 -12.89 -30.35
C GLY A 10 -9.63 -12.39 -31.71
N ASP A 11 -10.31 -13.26 -32.44
CA ASP A 11 -10.92 -12.93 -33.74
C ASP A 11 -12.42 -12.49 -33.64
N ASP A 12 -13.04 -12.68 -32.46
CA ASP A 12 -14.44 -12.38 -32.24
C ASP A 12 -14.64 -10.92 -31.80
N THR A 13 -15.71 -10.31 -32.32
CA THR A 13 -16.14 -8.96 -31.90
C THR A 13 -17.49 -9.03 -31.23
N HIS A 14 -17.55 -8.53 -30.00
CA HIS A 14 -18.78 -8.48 -29.19
C HIS A 14 -19.34 -7.07 -29.14
N ASN A 15 -20.65 -6.94 -29.31
CA ASN A 15 -21.37 -5.68 -29.12
C ASN A 15 -21.75 -5.54 -27.64
N ALA A 16 -21.49 -4.39 -27.06
CA ALA A 16 -21.76 -4.10 -25.64
C ALA A 16 -22.43 -2.72 -25.51
N LYS A 17 -23.48 -2.62 -24.70
CA LYS A 17 -24.10 -1.31 -24.38
C LYS A 17 -23.17 -0.49 -23.46
N THR A 18 -22.43 -1.19 -22.61
CA THR A 18 -21.51 -0.60 -21.64
C THR A 18 -20.23 -1.43 -21.61
N ILE A 19 -19.10 -0.78 -21.55
CA ILE A 19 -17.78 -1.41 -21.39
C ILE A 19 -17.20 -0.93 -20.07
N LEU A 20 -16.78 -1.86 -19.22
CA LEU A 20 -16.07 -1.57 -17.97
C LEU A 20 -14.61 -2.05 -18.08
N ILE A 21 -13.67 -1.12 -18.04
CA ILE A 21 -12.23 -1.39 -18.08
C ILE A 21 -11.75 -1.65 -16.64
N ALA A 22 -11.32 -2.87 -16.36
CA ALA A 22 -10.81 -3.31 -15.06
C ALA A 22 -9.55 -4.17 -15.23
N THR A 23 -8.64 -3.72 -16.11
CA THR A 23 -7.47 -4.49 -16.53
C THR A 23 -6.32 -4.48 -15.51
N GLY A 24 -6.47 -3.71 -14.43
CA GLY A 24 -5.53 -3.73 -13.31
C GLY A 24 -4.21 -3.03 -13.61
N SER A 25 -3.14 -3.54 -13.04
CA SER A 25 -1.80 -2.97 -13.13
C SER A 25 -0.74 -4.04 -13.36
N GLU A 26 0.43 -3.60 -13.73
CA GLU A 26 1.63 -4.43 -13.88
C GLU A 26 2.83 -3.80 -13.16
N PRO A 27 3.90 -4.58 -12.87
CA PRO A 27 5.11 -4.03 -12.27
C PRO A 27 5.71 -2.91 -13.13
N SER A 28 6.10 -1.81 -12.49
CA SER A 28 6.78 -0.72 -13.18
C SER A 28 8.19 -1.15 -13.62
N PRO A 29 8.57 -0.96 -14.89
CA PRO A 29 9.93 -1.20 -15.33
C PRO A 29 10.89 -0.19 -14.70
N LEU A 30 12.15 -0.57 -14.55
CA LEU A 30 13.23 0.32 -14.16
C LEU A 30 14.31 0.30 -15.23
N ASN A 31 14.71 1.48 -15.71
CA ASN A 31 15.75 1.60 -16.71
C ASN A 31 17.04 0.94 -16.23
N GLY A 32 17.68 0.13 -17.10
CA GLY A 32 18.88 -0.62 -16.77
C GLY A 32 18.64 -1.91 -16.00
N VAL A 33 17.38 -2.32 -15.79
CA VAL A 33 17.01 -3.57 -15.13
C VAL A 33 16.14 -4.41 -16.07
N GLU A 34 16.70 -5.45 -16.64
CA GLU A 34 15.98 -6.42 -17.46
C GLU A 34 15.47 -7.58 -16.57
N VAL A 35 14.17 -7.75 -16.52
CA VAL A 35 13.50 -8.82 -15.77
C VAL A 35 13.46 -10.07 -16.64
N ASP A 36 13.99 -11.19 -16.11
CA ASP A 36 13.98 -12.52 -16.76
C ASP A 36 13.04 -13.51 -16.05
N GLU A 37 12.40 -13.10 -14.97
CA GLU A 37 11.53 -13.89 -14.07
C GLU A 37 12.20 -15.18 -13.54
N LYS A 38 13.53 -15.17 -13.46
CA LYS A 38 14.37 -16.29 -12.94
C LYS A 38 15.40 -15.80 -11.93
N THR A 39 16.24 -14.86 -12.35
CA THR A 39 17.32 -14.28 -11.55
C THR A 39 16.95 -12.86 -11.12
N ILE A 40 16.43 -12.07 -12.05
CA ILE A 40 15.86 -10.76 -11.81
C ILE A 40 14.34 -10.90 -12.01
N VAL A 41 13.60 -10.83 -10.92
CA VAL A 41 12.17 -11.15 -10.89
C VAL A 41 11.34 -9.94 -10.48
N THR A 42 10.10 -9.92 -10.92
CA THR A 42 9.06 -9.08 -10.30
C THR A 42 8.42 -9.85 -9.14
N SER A 43 7.36 -9.29 -8.55
CA SER A 43 6.55 -10.01 -7.56
C SER A 43 5.98 -11.33 -8.12
N THR A 44 5.67 -11.39 -9.41
CA THR A 44 5.15 -12.60 -10.08
C THR A 44 6.16 -13.75 -10.02
N GLY A 45 7.40 -13.53 -10.45
CA GLY A 45 8.44 -14.54 -10.37
C GLY A 45 8.88 -14.84 -8.94
N ALA A 46 8.90 -13.82 -8.07
CA ALA A 46 9.24 -14.01 -6.66
C ALA A 46 8.29 -14.96 -5.93
N LEU A 47 7.00 -14.96 -6.28
CA LEU A 47 6.00 -15.88 -5.70
C LEU A 47 6.17 -17.34 -6.16
N THR A 48 6.94 -17.59 -7.23
CA THR A 48 7.06 -18.91 -7.86
C THR A 48 8.49 -19.44 -7.89
N LEU A 49 9.42 -18.85 -7.13
CA LEU A 49 10.82 -19.32 -7.05
C LEU A 49 10.86 -20.77 -6.58
N GLY A 50 11.54 -21.63 -7.35
CA GLY A 50 11.66 -23.07 -7.05
C GLY A 50 12.52 -23.39 -5.82
N LYS A 51 13.26 -22.41 -5.29
CA LYS A 51 14.09 -22.53 -4.07
C LYS A 51 14.25 -21.17 -3.39
N VAL A 52 14.45 -21.19 -2.08
CA VAL A 52 14.81 -19.99 -1.31
C VAL A 52 16.24 -19.57 -1.70
N PRO A 53 16.45 -18.33 -2.21
CA PRO A 53 17.79 -17.82 -2.52
C PRO A 53 18.58 -17.61 -1.22
N LYS A 54 19.88 -17.83 -1.22
CA LYS A 54 20.72 -17.51 -0.06
C LYS A 54 20.85 -16.02 0.16
N LYS A 55 21.00 -15.25 -0.95
CA LYS A 55 21.06 -13.79 -0.96
C LYS A 55 20.01 -13.24 -1.90
N MET A 56 19.22 -12.31 -1.41
CA MET A 56 18.22 -11.56 -2.19
C MET A 56 18.48 -10.06 -2.07
N VAL A 57 18.51 -9.39 -3.21
CA VAL A 57 18.43 -7.92 -3.25
C VAL A 57 17.03 -7.53 -3.66
N VAL A 58 16.41 -6.64 -2.88
CA VAL A 58 15.11 -6.03 -3.17
C VAL A 58 15.33 -4.60 -3.62
N ILE A 59 14.91 -4.24 -4.82
CA ILE A 59 14.94 -2.88 -5.35
C ILE A 59 13.59 -2.23 -5.09
N GLY A 60 13.55 -1.31 -4.12
CA GLY A 60 12.36 -0.60 -3.65
C GLY A 60 11.87 -1.07 -2.28
N ALA A 61 11.74 -0.14 -1.34
CA ALA A 61 11.25 -0.36 0.02
C ALA A 61 9.75 -0.01 0.17
N GLY A 62 8.97 -0.20 -0.88
CA GLY A 62 7.51 -0.14 -0.85
C GLY A 62 6.90 -1.42 -0.27
N VAL A 63 5.56 -1.46 -0.23
CA VAL A 63 4.76 -2.56 0.36
C VAL A 63 5.22 -3.93 -0.17
N ILE A 64 5.19 -4.13 -1.48
CA ILE A 64 5.52 -5.41 -2.12
C ILE A 64 6.96 -5.85 -1.81
N GLY A 65 7.92 -4.91 -1.89
CA GLY A 65 9.33 -5.20 -1.61
C GLY A 65 9.56 -5.66 -0.18
N LEU A 66 8.91 -5.01 0.79
CA LEU A 66 9.06 -5.35 2.20
C LEU A 66 8.29 -6.61 2.61
N GLU A 67 7.11 -6.85 2.06
CA GLU A 67 6.37 -8.09 2.29
C GLU A 67 7.17 -9.30 1.80
N LEU A 68 7.54 -9.33 0.52
CA LEU A 68 8.29 -10.45 -0.06
C LEU A 68 9.70 -10.54 0.54
N GLY A 69 10.40 -9.41 0.74
CA GLY A 69 11.70 -9.40 1.40
C GLY A 69 11.64 -9.99 2.80
N SER A 70 10.61 -9.65 3.61
CA SER A 70 10.42 -10.20 4.95
C SER A 70 10.09 -11.70 4.94
N VAL A 71 9.32 -12.16 3.95
CA VAL A 71 9.04 -13.60 3.76
C VAL A 71 10.33 -14.36 3.50
N TYR A 72 11.15 -13.90 2.54
CA TYR A 72 12.40 -14.57 2.22
C TYR A 72 13.42 -14.50 3.37
N ALA A 73 13.49 -13.37 4.10
CA ALA A 73 14.33 -13.29 5.29
C ALA A 73 13.93 -14.32 6.35
N ARG A 74 12.63 -14.51 6.61
CA ARG A 74 12.12 -15.53 7.53
C ARG A 74 12.38 -16.96 7.04
N LEU A 75 12.48 -17.17 5.73
CA LEU A 75 12.86 -18.43 5.13
C LEU A 75 14.38 -18.68 5.12
N GLY A 76 15.19 -17.72 5.60
CA GLY A 76 16.62 -17.85 5.78
C GLY A 76 17.49 -17.17 4.71
N SER A 77 16.90 -16.32 3.86
CA SER A 77 17.69 -15.49 2.92
C SER A 77 18.35 -14.31 3.66
N GLU A 78 19.58 -13.98 3.27
CA GLU A 78 20.19 -12.67 3.54
C GLU A 78 19.53 -11.66 2.59
N VAL A 79 18.75 -10.72 3.12
CA VAL A 79 17.98 -9.76 2.31
C VAL A 79 18.53 -8.36 2.47
N THR A 80 18.95 -7.74 1.35
CA THR A 80 19.37 -6.34 1.27
C THR A 80 18.36 -5.55 0.44
N VAL A 81 17.76 -4.53 1.04
CA VAL A 81 16.80 -3.62 0.40
C VAL A 81 17.53 -2.36 -0.07
N VAL A 82 17.46 -2.04 -1.35
CA VAL A 82 18.03 -0.83 -1.95
C VAL A 82 16.89 0.12 -2.28
N GLU A 83 16.87 1.29 -1.65
CA GLU A 83 15.78 2.27 -1.75
C GLU A 83 16.30 3.65 -2.18
N TYR A 84 15.60 4.26 -3.14
CA TYR A 84 15.92 5.59 -3.63
C TYR A 84 15.65 6.68 -2.60
N LEU A 85 14.58 6.56 -1.82
CA LEU A 85 14.20 7.51 -0.78
C LEU A 85 15.00 7.29 0.51
N ASP A 86 14.89 8.23 1.45
CA ASP A 86 15.55 8.15 2.76
C ASP A 86 14.67 7.44 3.82
N HIS A 87 13.52 6.92 3.43
CA HIS A 87 12.55 6.23 4.28
C HIS A 87 11.85 5.11 3.50
N VAL A 88 11.35 4.13 4.23
CA VAL A 88 10.53 3.02 3.70
C VAL A 88 9.07 3.45 3.58
N THR A 89 8.26 2.70 2.81
CA THR A 89 6.80 2.87 2.69
C THR A 89 6.36 4.32 2.45
N PRO A 90 6.76 4.93 1.31
CA PRO A 90 6.37 6.30 1.00
C PRO A 90 4.83 6.45 1.00
N GLY A 91 4.36 7.56 1.58
CA GLY A 91 2.92 7.85 1.72
C GLY A 91 2.31 7.36 3.05
N MET A 92 3.02 6.56 3.85
CA MET A 92 2.60 6.24 5.22
C MET A 92 3.08 7.29 6.22
N ASP A 93 2.45 7.32 7.40
CA ASP A 93 2.89 8.16 8.51
C ASP A 93 4.38 7.92 8.83
N ALA A 94 5.16 8.99 8.95
CA ALA A 94 6.61 8.90 9.08
C ALA A 94 7.07 8.20 10.37
N GLU A 95 6.28 8.26 11.44
CA GLU A 95 6.59 7.54 12.68
C GLU A 95 6.42 6.02 12.50
N ILE A 96 5.37 5.60 11.80
CA ILE A 96 5.14 4.21 11.41
C ILE A 96 6.28 3.71 10.52
N SER A 97 6.63 4.44 9.47
CA SER A 97 7.71 4.06 8.55
C SER A 97 9.05 3.86 9.27
N ARG A 98 9.41 4.77 10.18
CA ARG A 98 10.64 4.63 11.00
C ARG A 98 10.61 3.42 11.92
N GLN A 99 9.48 3.19 12.60
CA GLN A 99 9.33 2.05 13.48
C GLN A 99 9.35 0.73 12.71
N PHE A 100 8.70 0.70 11.55
CA PHE A 100 8.65 -0.45 10.67
C PHE A 100 10.05 -0.83 10.16
N GLN A 101 10.80 0.13 9.63
CA GLN A 101 12.19 -0.09 9.21
C GLN A 101 13.04 -0.65 10.36
N LYS A 102 12.92 -0.06 11.57
CA LYS A 102 13.65 -0.53 12.76
C LYS A 102 13.31 -1.98 13.11
N MET A 103 12.02 -2.36 13.02
CA MET A 103 11.60 -3.73 13.31
C MET A 103 12.12 -4.72 12.28
N LEU A 104 12.04 -4.40 10.98
CA LEU A 104 12.57 -5.24 9.92
C LEU A 104 14.10 -5.37 10.00
N THR A 105 14.81 -4.30 10.34
CA THR A 105 16.27 -4.35 10.59
C THR A 105 16.59 -5.30 11.75
N LYS A 106 15.84 -5.24 12.85
CA LYS A 106 16.00 -6.17 13.99
C LYS A 106 15.74 -7.63 13.57
N GLN A 107 14.93 -7.85 12.55
CA GLN A 107 14.66 -9.17 11.97
C GLN A 107 15.70 -9.62 10.94
N GLY A 108 16.72 -8.81 10.67
CA GLY A 108 17.84 -9.17 9.80
C GLY A 108 17.81 -8.62 8.38
N LEU A 109 16.86 -7.74 8.04
CA LEU A 109 16.90 -7.04 6.75
C LEU A 109 17.95 -5.91 6.82
N GLU A 110 18.78 -5.85 5.78
CA GLU A 110 19.71 -4.73 5.58
C GLU A 110 19.07 -3.69 4.65
N PHE A 111 19.27 -2.39 4.97
CA PHE A 111 18.73 -1.29 4.19
C PHE A 111 19.83 -0.38 3.67
N ILE A 112 19.83 -0.13 2.37
CA ILE A 112 20.67 0.85 1.68
C ILE A 112 19.72 1.96 1.18
N MET A 113 19.60 3.01 1.98
CA MET A 113 18.68 4.13 1.72
C MET A 113 19.37 5.23 0.93
N GLY A 114 18.59 6.07 0.23
CA GLY A 114 19.12 7.16 -0.60
C GLY A 114 19.98 6.65 -1.76
N ALA A 115 19.65 5.48 -2.32
CA ALA A 115 20.44 4.78 -3.32
C ALA A 115 19.70 4.67 -4.65
N ALA A 116 20.25 5.26 -5.70
CA ALA A 116 19.72 5.21 -7.06
C ALA A 116 20.30 4.01 -7.81
N VAL A 117 19.51 2.97 -8.00
CA VAL A 117 19.91 1.81 -8.83
C VAL A 117 20.12 2.27 -10.28
N GLN A 118 21.28 1.95 -10.83
CA GLN A 118 21.67 2.29 -12.20
C GLN A 118 21.40 1.12 -13.14
N LYS A 119 21.70 -0.08 -12.70
CA LYS A 119 21.45 -1.32 -13.46
C LYS A 119 21.41 -2.55 -12.57
N ALA A 120 20.75 -3.59 -13.07
CA ALA A 120 20.85 -4.94 -12.55
C ALA A 120 21.10 -5.90 -13.71
N GLU A 121 22.11 -6.77 -13.57
CA GLU A 121 22.56 -7.69 -14.62
C GLU A 121 22.58 -9.12 -14.09
N ALA A 122 21.88 -10.02 -14.77
CA ALA A 122 21.95 -11.45 -14.48
C ALA A 122 23.28 -12.03 -14.97
N GLY A 123 24.06 -12.60 -14.07
CA GLY A 123 25.28 -13.32 -14.40
C GLY A 123 25.06 -14.84 -14.45
N LYS A 124 26.13 -15.60 -14.66
CA LYS A 124 26.05 -17.08 -14.76
C LYS A 124 25.57 -17.75 -13.46
N SER A 125 25.85 -17.17 -12.30
CA SER A 125 25.51 -17.73 -10.98
C SER A 125 24.88 -16.74 -10.02
N LYS A 126 25.06 -15.45 -10.25
CA LYS A 126 24.57 -14.35 -9.42
C LYS A 126 24.20 -13.17 -10.28
N ALA A 127 23.26 -12.36 -9.79
CA ALA A 127 23.01 -11.03 -10.32
C ALA A 127 23.90 -10.00 -9.63
N LYS A 128 24.17 -8.90 -10.33
CA LYS A 128 24.88 -7.72 -9.83
C LYS A 128 23.94 -6.52 -9.92
N VAL A 129 23.76 -5.81 -8.81
CA VAL A 129 23.01 -4.55 -8.76
C VAL A 129 24.01 -3.43 -8.53
N THR A 130 24.11 -2.50 -9.49
CA THR A 130 24.93 -1.30 -9.39
C THR A 130 24.05 -0.13 -8.99
N TYR A 131 24.44 0.60 -7.96
CA TYR A 131 23.70 1.76 -7.46
C TYR A 131 24.65 2.90 -7.08
N LYS A 132 24.13 4.13 -7.07
CA LYS A 132 24.82 5.31 -6.58
C LYS A 132 24.15 5.86 -5.34
N LEU A 133 24.95 6.22 -4.34
CA LEU A 133 24.44 6.91 -3.16
C LEU A 133 24.18 8.38 -3.52
N ARG A 134 22.96 8.85 -3.30
CA ARG A 134 22.53 10.22 -3.63
C ARG A 134 23.29 11.30 -2.87
N LYS A 135 23.85 10.97 -1.70
CA LYS A 135 24.56 11.92 -0.83
C LYS A 135 25.93 12.36 -1.38
N ASP A 136 26.62 11.49 -2.14
CA ASP A 136 28.01 11.73 -2.59
C ASP A 136 28.29 11.19 -4.00
N ASP A 137 27.26 10.69 -4.70
CA ASP A 137 27.33 10.11 -6.05
C ASP A 137 28.30 8.91 -6.18
N SER A 138 28.73 8.34 -5.04
CA SER A 138 29.62 7.18 -5.04
C SER A 138 28.90 5.94 -5.59
N GLU A 139 29.59 5.19 -6.45
CA GLU A 139 29.07 3.98 -7.07
C GLU A 139 29.44 2.74 -6.27
N HIS A 140 28.48 1.87 -6.08
CA HIS A 140 28.58 0.63 -5.34
C HIS A 140 27.96 -0.54 -6.10
N VAL A 141 28.36 -1.76 -5.75
CA VAL A 141 27.81 -2.98 -6.33
C VAL A 141 27.45 -3.94 -5.21
N VAL A 142 26.27 -4.54 -5.29
CA VAL A 142 25.86 -5.66 -4.44
C VAL A 142 25.50 -6.87 -5.30
N GLU A 143 25.89 -8.07 -4.84
CA GLU A 143 25.64 -9.34 -5.54
C GLU A 143 24.58 -10.16 -4.79
N ALA A 144 23.69 -10.80 -5.54
CA ALA A 144 22.66 -11.68 -5.01
C ALA A 144 22.39 -12.89 -5.90
N ASP A 145 21.79 -13.95 -5.34
CA ASP A 145 21.31 -15.08 -6.13
C ASP A 145 20.03 -14.71 -6.89
N THR A 146 19.22 -13.81 -6.31
CA THR A 146 17.97 -13.31 -6.89
C THR A 146 17.82 -11.83 -6.59
N VAL A 147 17.33 -11.07 -7.57
CA VAL A 147 16.96 -9.65 -7.43
C VAL A 147 15.46 -9.52 -7.61
N LEU A 148 14.78 -8.92 -6.65
CA LEU A 148 13.36 -8.56 -6.73
C LEU A 148 13.24 -7.08 -7.12
N LEU A 149 12.64 -6.81 -8.29
CA LEU A 149 12.24 -5.46 -8.70
C LEU A 149 10.85 -5.15 -8.14
N ALA A 150 10.78 -4.19 -7.22
CA ALA A 150 9.56 -3.80 -6.50
C ALA A 150 9.42 -2.26 -6.39
N THR A 151 9.71 -1.54 -7.48
CA THR A 151 9.71 -0.07 -7.56
C THR A 151 8.34 0.56 -7.79
N GLY A 152 7.29 -0.23 -7.70
CA GLY A 152 5.91 0.20 -7.87
C GLY A 152 5.18 -0.54 -9.00
N ARG A 153 3.98 -0.06 -9.31
CA ARG A 153 3.11 -0.60 -10.34
C ARG A 153 2.64 0.51 -11.27
N ARG A 154 2.31 0.18 -12.50
CA ARG A 154 1.70 1.09 -13.47
C ARG A 154 0.37 0.49 -13.97
N PRO A 155 -0.60 1.33 -14.40
CA PRO A 155 -1.85 0.84 -14.95
C PRO A 155 -1.60 -0.01 -16.21
N PHE A 156 -2.34 -1.11 -16.33
CA PHE A 156 -2.27 -1.96 -17.50
C PHE A 156 -3.32 -1.52 -18.54
N VAL A 157 -2.89 -0.68 -19.46
CA VAL A 157 -3.74 -0.05 -20.49
C VAL A 157 -3.28 -0.38 -21.91
N ASP A 158 -2.17 -1.10 -22.06
CA ASP A 158 -1.60 -1.42 -23.36
C ASP A 158 -2.55 -2.34 -24.17
N GLY A 159 -2.67 -2.06 -25.49
CA GLY A 159 -3.49 -2.84 -26.39
C GLY A 159 -5.00 -2.61 -26.30
N LEU A 160 -5.48 -1.71 -25.44
CA LEU A 160 -6.90 -1.41 -25.30
C LEU A 160 -7.44 -0.48 -26.38
N GLY A 161 -6.59 0.23 -27.12
CA GLY A 161 -6.98 1.15 -28.19
C GLY A 161 -7.55 2.48 -27.67
N LEU A 162 -7.13 2.91 -26.49
CA LEU A 162 -7.69 4.08 -25.78
C LEU A 162 -7.49 5.39 -26.56
N ASP A 163 -6.31 5.58 -27.17
CA ASP A 163 -5.99 6.77 -27.96
C ASP A 163 -6.91 6.90 -29.18
N ALA A 164 -7.18 5.79 -29.88
CA ALA A 164 -8.06 5.76 -31.04
C ALA A 164 -9.52 6.08 -30.68
N LEU A 165 -9.91 5.80 -29.43
CA LEU A 165 -11.23 6.13 -28.89
C LEU A 165 -11.34 7.56 -28.38
N GLY A 166 -10.21 8.28 -28.21
CA GLY A 166 -10.18 9.60 -27.59
C GLY A 166 -10.43 9.57 -26.08
N ILE A 167 -10.09 8.45 -25.42
CA ILE A 167 -10.18 8.35 -23.94
C ILE A 167 -9.05 9.19 -23.32
N GLU A 168 -9.44 10.10 -22.45
CA GLU A 168 -8.49 10.96 -21.74
C GLU A 168 -7.70 10.19 -20.70
N MET A 169 -6.40 10.50 -20.63
CA MET A 169 -5.45 9.89 -19.68
C MET A 169 -4.89 10.95 -18.74
N THR A 170 -4.63 10.56 -17.49
CA THR A 170 -3.90 11.42 -16.55
C THR A 170 -2.42 11.53 -16.93
N GLN A 171 -1.71 12.49 -16.32
CA GLN A 171 -0.24 12.62 -16.52
C GLN A 171 0.55 11.38 -16.07
N ARG A 172 -0.05 10.53 -15.24
CA ARG A 172 0.54 9.27 -14.74
C ARG A 172 0.17 8.05 -15.59
N GLY A 173 -0.49 8.27 -16.73
CA GLY A 173 -0.91 7.19 -17.64
C GLY A 173 -2.10 6.37 -17.14
N GLN A 174 -2.89 6.90 -16.21
CA GLN A 174 -4.14 6.31 -15.75
C GLN A 174 -5.31 6.82 -16.59
N ILE A 175 -6.39 6.05 -16.70
CA ILE A 175 -7.61 6.47 -17.38
C ILE A 175 -8.30 7.54 -16.52
N ALA A 176 -8.57 8.71 -17.12
CA ALA A 176 -9.35 9.75 -16.47
C ALA A 176 -10.84 9.37 -16.44
N VAL A 177 -11.46 9.46 -15.27
CA VAL A 177 -12.88 9.20 -15.07
C VAL A 177 -13.53 10.33 -14.27
N ASN A 178 -14.84 10.46 -14.41
CA ASN A 178 -15.64 11.35 -13.58
C ASN A 178 -16.04 10.68 -12.24
N ASP A 179 -16.83 11.37 -11.41
CA ASP A 179 -17.30 10.88 -10.11
C ASP A 179 -18.21 9.63 -10.19
N HIS A 180 -18.55 9.19 -11.40
CA HIS A 180 -19.36 8.02 -11.70
C HIS A 180 -18.58 6.92 -12.44
N TRP A 181 -17.26 6.98 -12.42
CA TRP A 181 -16.32 6.07 -13.10
C TRP A 181 -16.48 6.02 -14.62
N GLU A 182 -17.24 6.94 -15.24
CA GLU A 182 -17.35 7.05 -16.70
C GLU A 182 -16.16 7.83 -17.25
N THR A 183 -15.57 7.32 -18.34
CA THR A 183 -14.47 7.97 -19.05
C THR A 183 -14.96 9.17 -19.86
N SER A 184 -14.07 9.86 -20.59
CA SER A 184 -14.45 10.91 -21.56
C SER A 184 -15.33 10.38 -22.71
N VAL A 185 -15.43 9.06 -22.88
CA VAL A 185 -16.24 8.41 -23.93
C VAL A 185 -17.46 7.74 -23.30
N LYS A 186 -18.65 8.25 -23.65
CA LYS A 186 -19.92 7.76 -23.11
C LYS A 186 -20.10 6.24 -23.24
N GLY A 187 -20.52 5.61 -22.15
CA GLY A 187 -20.77 4.17 -22.07
C GLY A 187 -19.49 3.33 -21.85
N ILE A 188 -18.33 3.99 -21.69
CA ILE A 188 -17.08 3.33 -21.30
C ILE A 188 -16.71 3.80 -19.90
N TYR A 189 -16.56 2.87 -18.98
CA TYR A 189 -16.22 3.05 -17.57
C TYR A 189 -14.86 2.44 -17.28
N ALA A 190 -14.20 2.91 -16.21
CA ALA A 190 -12.94 2.32 -15.74
C ALA A 190 -12.88 2.33 -14.21
N ILE A 191 -12.30 1.26 -13.62
CA ILE A 191 -12.18 1.06 -12.18
C ILE A 191 -10.85 0.38 -11.81
N GLY A 192 -10.51 0.41 -10.54
CA GLY A 192 -9.36 -0.29 -9.98
C GLY A 192 -8.05 0.39 -10.31
N ASP A 193 -6.99 -0.40 -10.53
CA ASP A 193 -5.62 0.11 -10.69
C ASP A 193 -5.41 0.94 -11.96
N VAL A 194 -6.32 0.90 -12.93
CA VAL A 194 -6.21 1.69 -14.17
C VAL A 194 -6.65 3.13 -14.02
N ILE A 195 -7.32 3.49 -12.93
CA ILE A 195 -7.75 4.87 -12.61
C ILE A 195 -6.96 5.44 -11.42
N GLU A 196 -7.18 6.70 -11.11
CA GLU A 196 -6.51 7.39 -10.01
C GLU A 196 -6.87 6.80 -8.64
N GLY A 197 -5.91 6.86 -7.71
CA GLY A 197 -6.03 6.36 -6.34
C GLY A 197 -5.05 5.22 -6.02
N PRO A 198 -5.13 4.65 -4.81
CA PRO A 198 -4.28 3.53 -4.42
C PRO A 198 -4.62 2.27 -5.21
N MET A 199 -3.59 1.53 -5.63
CA MET A 199 -3.75 0.26 -6.34
C MET A 199 -4.00 -0.87 -5.33
N LEU A 200 -5.26 -1.00 -4.90
CA LEU A 200 -5.70 -1.93 -3.86
C LEU A 200 -6.93 -2.72 -4.33
N ALA A 201 -6.93 -4.03 -4.09
CA ALA A 201 -8.00 -4.93 -4.53
C ALA A 201 -9.37 -4.52 -3.96
N HIS A 202 -9.45 -4.24 -2.66
CA HIS A 202 -10.70 -3.82 -2.01
C HIS A 202 -11.22 -2.47 -2.51
N LYS A 203 -10.34 -1.51 -2.88
CA LYS A 203 -10.77 -0.28 -3.57
C LYS A 203 -11.44 -0.63 -4.91
N ALA A 204 -10.82 -1.52 -5.70
CA ALA A 204 -11.35 -1.92 -7.01
C ALA A 204 -12.67 -2.69 -6.87
N GLU A 205 -12.84 -3.49 -5.82
CA GLU A 205 -14.07 -4.22 -5.51
C GLU A 205 -15.22 -3.24 -5.19
N ASP A 206 -14.98 -2.27 -4.30
CA ASP A 206 -15.97 -1.24 -3.95
C ASP A 206 -16.33 -0.36 -5.16
N GLU A 207 -15.33 0.07 -5.94
CA GLU A 207 -15.56 0.78 -7.21
C GLU A 207 -16.37 -0.06 -8.19
N GLY A 208 -16.10 -1.37 -8.27
CA GLY A 208 -16.84 -2.30 -9.13
C GLY A 208 -18.31 -2.40 -8.77
N MET A 209 -18.63 -2.52 -7.48
CA MET A 209 -20.00 -2.50 -6.97
C MET A 209 -20.69 -1.17 -7.29
N ALA A 210 -20.04 -0.06 -6.94
CA ALA A 210 -20.59 1.28 -7.13
C ALA A 210 -20.78 1.61 -8.61
N ALA A 211 -19.83 1.30 -9.48
CA ALA A 211 -19.95 1.48 -10.93
C ALA A 211 -21.07 0.62 -11.53
N ALA A 212 -21.23 -0.64 -11.08
CA ALA A 212 -22.32 -1.49 -11.53
C ALA A 212 -23.70 -0.94 -11.11
N GLU A 213 -23.84 -0.42 -9.90
CA GLU A 213 -25.04 0.25 -9.43
C GLU A 213 -25.35 1.51 -10.26
N GLN A 214 -24.32 2.33 -10.54
CA GLN A 214 -24.44 3.52 -11.39
C GLN A 214 -24.90 3.16 -12.81
N ILE A 215 -24.31 2.15 -13.43
CA ILE A 215 -24.71 1.63 -14.76
C ILE A 215 -26.16 1.12 -14.75
N ALA A 216 -26.61 0.55 -13.61
CA ALA A 216 -27.99 0.11 -13.42
C ALA A 216 -28.98 1.24 -13.08
N GLY A 217 -28.56 2.49 -13.07
CA GLY A 217 -29.38 3.66 -12.73
C GLY A 217 -29.67 3.82 -11.24
N LYS A 218 -28.83 3.23 -10.37
CA LYS A 218 -28.84 3.40 -8.93
C LYS A 218 -27.78 4.39 -8.48
N HIS A 219 -27.69 4.63 -7.17
CA HIS A 219 -26.64 5.46 -6.55
C HIS A 219 -25.50 4.55 -6.07
N GLY A 220 -24.41 4.49 -6.84
CA GLY A 220 -23.15 3.92 -6.37
C GLY A 220 -22.34 4.97 -5.58
N HIS A 221 -21.67 4.55 -4.50
CA HIS A 221 -20.85 5.43 -3.67
C HIS A 221 -19.60 4.70 -3.15
N VAL A 222 -18.47 5.40 -3.16
CA VAL A 222 -17.21 4.97 -2.53
C VAL A 222 -16.65 6.14 -1.72
N ASN A 223 -16.37 5.90 -0.45
CA ASN A 223 -15.71 6.90 0.40
C ASN A 223 -14.18 6.72 0.34
N TYR A 224 -13.54 7.43 -0.57
CA TYR A 224 -12.09 7.36 -0.76
C TYR A 224 -11.25 7.80 0.45
N SER A 225 -11.83 8.55 1.40
CA SER A 225 -11.13 8.95 2.62
C SER A 225 -11.01 7.84 3.67
N VAL A 226 -11.70 6.71 3.46
CA VAL A 226 -11.80 5.60 4.43
C VAL A 226 -11.29 4.28 3.86
N ILE A 227 -10.53 4.32 2.77
CA ILE A 227 -9.91 3.12 2.20
C ILE A 227 -8.66 2.75 3.03
N PRO A 228 -8.64 1.58 3.71
CA PRO A 228 -7.49 1.17 4.50
C PRO A 228 -6.34 0.67 3.63
N GLY A 229 -5.11 0.94 4.05
CA GLY A 229 -3.90 0.29 3.55
C GLY A 229 -3.39 -0.73 4.56
N VAL A 230 -2.95 -1.91 4.10
CA VAL A 230 -2.38 -2.95 4.95
C VAL A 230 -1.10 -3.48 4.34
N ILE A 231 -0.09 -3.73 5.18
CA ILE A 231 1.15 -4.42 4.83
C ILE A 231 1.21 -5.71 5.64
N TYR A 232 1.19 -6.84 4.95
CA TYR A 232 1.12 -8.18 5.53
C TYR A 232 2.50 -8.73 5.92
N THR A 233 3.19 -7.99 6.76
CA THR A 233 4.45 -8.40 7.40
C THR A 233 4.20 -8.97 8.80
N HIS A 234 5.26 -9.26 9.56
CA HIS A 234 5.16 -9.54 10.98
C HIS A 234 6.14 -8.64 11.75
N PRO A 235 5.63 -7.69 12.58
CA PRO A 235 4.22 -7.33 12.75
C PRO A 235 3.59 -6.74 11.47
N GLU A 236 2.25 -6.74 11.41
CA GLU A 236 1.50 -6.07 10.36
C GLU A 236 1.56 -4.56 10.51
N VAL A 237 1.36 -3.84 9.41
CA VAL A 237 1.16 -2.40 9.40
C VAL A 237 -0.17 -2.09 8.72
N ALA A 238 -0.98 -1.22 9.32
CA ALA A 238 -2.23 -0.77 8.72
C ALA A 238 -2.45 0.72 8.92
N ASN A 239 -3.15 1.34 7.99
CA ASN A 239 -3.52 2.75 8.08
C ASN A 239 -4.86 3.02 7.41
N VAL A 240 -5.51 4.09 7.83
CA VAL A 240 -6.67 4.70 7.17
C VAL A 240 -6.64 6.21 7.40
N GLY A 241 -7.11 6.96 6.42
CA GLY A 241 -7.24 8.42 6.48
C GLY A 241 -5.90 9.16 6.41
N GLU A 242 -5.85 10.34 7.03
CA GLU A 242 -4.74 11.29 6.94
C GLU A 242 -3.54 10.90 7.81
N THR A 243 -2.34 11.28 7.37
CA THR A 243 -1.11 11.21 8.16
C THR A 243 -0.85 12.53 8.89
N GLU A 244 0.05 12.55 9.87
CA GLU A 244 0.48 13.83 10.47
C GLU A 244 1.11 14.77 9.44
N GLU A 245 1.82 14.22 8.46
CA GLU A 245 2.48 14.98 7.40
C GLU A 245 1.45 15.68 6.51
N THR A 246 0.38 14.98 6.09
CA THR A 246 -0.69 15.57 5.27
C THR A 246 -1.46 16.63 6.04
N LEU A 247 -1.79 16.39 7.32
CA LEU A 247 -2.45 17.36 8.18
C LEU A 247 -1.62 18.63 8.42
N LYS A 248 -0.29 18.45 8.66
CA LYS A 248 0.64 19.58 8.80
C LYS A 248 0.75 20.39 7.51
N ALA A 249 0.86 19.72 6.36
CA ALA A 249 0.93 20.37 5.06
C ALA A 249 -0.37 21.15 4.74
N ALA A 250 -1.53 20.63 5.14
CA ALA A 250 -2.82 21.29 5.00
C ALA A 250 -3.08 22.40 6.06
N GLY A 251 -2.18 22.57 7.03
CA GLY A 251 -2.38 23.52 8.15
C GLY A 251 -3.55 23.17 9.06
N ARG A 252 -4.02 21.91 9.04
CA ARG A 252 -5.16 21.45 9.85
C ARG A 252 -4.72 21.16 11.28
N ALA A 253 -5.40 21.74 12.25
CA ALA A 253 -5.13 21.48 13.67
C ALA A 253 -5.70 20.13 14.09
N TYR A 254 -4.90 19.31 14.75
CA TYR A 254 -5.27 17.96 15.16
C TYR A 254 -4.73 17.62 16.55
N LYS A 255 -5.26 16.53 17.12
CA LYS A 255 -4.81 15.85 18.32
C LYS A 255 -4.19 14.50 17.92
N VAL A 256 -3.24 14.03 18.72
CA VAL A 256 -2.61 12.72 18.54
C VAL A 256 -2.83 11.90 19.79
N GLY A 257 -3.47 10.75 19.64
CA GLY A 257 -3.52 9.73 20.68
C GLY A 257 -2.66 8.54 20.28
N LYS A 258 -1.86 8.04 21.21
CA LYS A 258 -0.95 6.91 20.95
C LYS A 258 -0.96 5.94 22.11
N PHE A 259 -0.99 4.62 21.78
CA PHE A 259 -0.91 3.58 22.77
C PHE A 259 -0.02 2.43 22.29
N SER A 260 0.92 2.00 23.14
CA SER A 260 1.83 0.89 22.84
C SER A 260 1.20 -0.46 23.16
N PHE A 261 1.40 -1.46 22.30
CA PHE A 261 1.00 -2.85 22.59
C PHE A 261 1.71 -3.43 23.81
N MET A 262 2.82 -2.84 24.28
CA MET A 262 3.43 -3.19 25.58
C MET A 262 2.49 -2.96 26.76
N GLY A 263 1.54 -2.03 26.67
CA GLY A 263 0.48 -1.81 27.66
C GLY A 263 -0.70 -2.78 27.53
N ASN A 264 -0.87 -3.46 26.40
CA ASN A 264 -2.03 -4.31 26.09
C ASN A 264 -1.88 -5.72 26.68
N ALA A 265 -2.87 -6.16 27.48
CA ALA A 265 -2.84 -7.46 28.16
C ALA A 265 -2.80 -8.66 27.18
N ARG A 266 -3.56 -8.61 26.08
CA ARG A 266 -3.57 -9.66 25.05
C ARG A 266 -2.23 -9.75 24.33
N ALA A 267 -1.64 -8.63 24.02
CA ALA A 267 -0.32 -8.56 23.39
C ALA A 267 0.77 -9.14 24.32
N LYS A 268 0.74 -8.83 25.60
CA LYS A 268 1.65 -9.42 26.60
C LYS A 268 1.48 -10.94 26.68
N ALA A 269 0.24 -11.44 26.74
CA ALA A 269 -0.03 -12.89 26.82
C ALA A 269 0.46 -13.64 25.56
N ASN A 270 0.48 -12.97 24.39
CA ASN A 270 0.91 -13.56 23.12
C ASN A 270 2.36 -13.23 22.73
N PHE A 271 3.14 -12.58 23.62
CA PHE A 271 4.50 -12.10 23.32
C PHE A 271 4.59 -11.21 22.08
N ALA A 272 3.54 -10.42 21.81
CA ALA A 272 3.37 -9.56 20.64
C ALA A 272 3.28 -8.07 21.02
N GLY A 273 4.08 -7.64 22.02
CA GLY A 273 4.04 -6.28 22.55
C GLY A 273 4.73 -5.22 21.68
N ASP A 274 5.42 -5.63 20.62
CA ASP A 274 6.08 -4.68 19.72
C ASP A 274 5.06 -3.89 18.90
N GLY A 275 5.19 -2.56 18.88
CA GLY A 275 4.35 -1.68 18.08
C GLY A 275 3.38 -0.82 18.88
N PHE A 276 2.50 -0.14 18.16
CA PHE A 276 1.57 0.82 18.74
C PHE A 276 0.40 1.12 17.80
N VAL A 277 -0.66 1.69 18.36
CA VAL A 277 -1.76 2.37 17.66
C VAL A 277 -1.56 3.87 17.79
N LYS A 278 -1.71 4.62 16.70
CA LYS A 278 -1.70 6.09 16.62
C LYS A 278 -2.97 6.56 15.96
N LEU A 279 -3.78 7.32 16.69
CA LEU A 279 -5.03 7.92 16.22
C LEU A 279 -4.84 9.43 16.06
N LEU A 280 -5.36 9.99 14.99
CA LEU A 280 -5.38 11.42 14.70
C LEU A 280 -6.83 11.89 14.74
N ALA A 281 -7.12 12.92 15.52
CA ALA A 281 -8.45 13.51 15.61
C ALA A 281 -8.38 15.03 15.39
N ASP A 282 -9.44 15.58 14.81
CA ASP A 282 -9.58 17.02 14.60
C ASP A 282 -9.61 17.75 15.94
N LYS A 283 -8.90 18.85 16.04
CA LYS A 283 -8.73 19.56 17.32
C LYS A 283 -10.03 20.18 17.83
N GLU A 284 -10.92 20.62 16.96
CA GLU A 284 -12.15 21.32 17.30
C GLU A 284 -13.35 20.39 17.41
N THR A 285 -13.51 19.52 16.40
CA THR A 285 -14.70 18.66 16.28
C THR A 285 -14.52 17.28 16.89
N ASP A 286 -13.29 16.91 17.24
CA ASP A 286 -12.88 15.58 17.70
C ASP A 286 -13.10 14.44 16.67
N ARG A 287 -13.52 14.75 15.46
CA ARG A 287 -13.69 13.73 14.41
C ARG A 287 -12.39 13.01 14.13
N ILE A 288 -12.47 11.70 13.97
CA ILE A 288 -11.30 10.89 13.59
C ILE A 288 -10.87 11.27 12.17
N LEU A 289 -9.59 11.60 12.00
CA LEU A 289 -8.97 11.99 10.73
C LEU A 289 -8.12 10.90 10.13
N GLY A 290 -7.56 10.04 10.97
CA GLY A 290 -6.72 8.94 10.53
C GLY A 290 -6.29 8.04 11.67
N CYS A 291 -5.90 6.83 11.31
CA CYS A 291 -5.33 5.86 12.25
C CYS A 291 -4.20 5.09 11.58
N HIS A 292 -3.16 4.83 12.35
CA HIS A 292 -1.96 4.13 11.91
C HIS A 292 -1.58 3.11 12.97
N ILE A 293 -1.47 1.85 12.57
CA ILE A 293 -1.20 0.73 13.45
C ILE A 293 0.05 -0.02 12.94
N ILE A 294 0.96 -0.31 13.84
CA ILE A 294 2.00 -1.31 13.62
C ILE A 294 1.97 -2.27 14.80
N GLY A 295 1.68 -3.54 14.52
CA GLY A 295 1.51 -4.49 15.61
C GLY A 295 0.75 -5.75 15.21
N PRO A 296 0.32 -6.56 16.20
CA PRO A 296 -0.42 -7.78 15.95
C PRO A 296 -1.82 -7.46 15.39
N ALA A 297 -2.25 -8.20 14.37
CA ALA A 297 -3.57 -8.10 13.76
C ALA A 297 -3.95 -6.66 13.33
N ALA A 298 -2.95 -5.86 12.88
CA ALA A 298 -3.21 -4.48 12.49
C ALA A 298 -4.20 -4.38 11.32
N GLY A 299 -4.16 -5.34 10.38
CA GLY A 299 -5.08 -5.43 9.26
C GLY A 299 -6.53 -5.67 9.67
N ASP A 300 -6.76 -6.41 10.77
CA ASP A 300 -8.11 -6.59 11.32
C ASP A 300 -8.54 -5.39 12.17
N LEU A 301 -7.64 -4.87 13.00
CA LEU A 301 -7.92 -3.77 13.93
C LEU A 301 -8.28 -2.46 13.23
N ILE A 302 -7.70 -2.19 12.07
CA ILE A 302 -7.95 -0.94 11.35
C ILE A 302 -9.43 -0.77 10.96
N HIS A 303 -10.16 -1.88 10.78
CA HIS A 303 -11.54 -1.84 10.28
C HIS A 303 -12.54 -1.25 11.27
N GLU A 304 -12.32 -1.38 12.58
CA GLU A 304 -13.20 -0.68 13.54
C GLU A 304 -13.06 0.85 13.41
N VAL A 305 -11.84 1.33 13.08
CA VAL A 305 -11.62 2.76 12.82
C VAL A 305 -12.19 3.17 11.47
N CYS A 306 -12.09 2.32 10.43
CA CYS A 306 -12.76 2.57 9.15
C CYS A 306 -14.27 2.75 9.34
N VAL A 307 -14.92 1.84 10.07
CA VAL A 307 -16.37 1.95 10.38
C VAL A 307 -16.68 3.22 11.16
N ALA A 308 -15.88 3.55 12.18
CA ALA A 308 -16.04 4.78 12.95
C ALA A 308 -15.91 6.02 12.07
N MET A 309 -14.92 6.08 11.18
CA MET A 309 -14.71 7.18 10.23
C MET A 309 -15.83 7.29 9.19
N GLU A 310 -16.34 6.17 8.66
CA GLU A 310 -17.43 6.13 7.69
C GLU A 310 -18.70 6.78 8.26
N PHE A 311 -18.99 6.54 9.53
CA PHE A 311 -20.13 7.14 10.24
C PHE A 311 -19.80 8.50 10.90
N GLY A 312 -18.61 9.05 10.67
CA GLY A 312 -18.20 10.37 11.17
C GLY A 312 -18.03 10.46 12.67
N ALA A 313 -17.63 9.36 13.32
CA ALA A 313 -17.42 9.30 14.77
C ALA A 313 -16.26 10.21 15.22
N SER A 314 -16.33 10.62 16.49
CA SER A 314 -15.27 11.30 17.21
C SER A 314 -14.32 10.30 17.87
N ALA A 315 -13.11 10.75 18.27
CA ALA A 315 -12.22 9.94 19.11
C ALA A 315 -12.91 9.60 20.45
N GLN A 316 -13.72 10.50 21.01
CA GLN A 316 -14.48 10.28 22.23
C GLN A 316 -15.52 9.15 22.06
N ASP A 317 -16.20 9.03 20.91
CA ASP A 317 -17.16 7.95 20.66
C ASP A 317 -16.47 6.59 20.72
N LEU A 318 -15.29 6.49 20.09
CA LEU A 318 -14.48 5.27 20.10
C LEU A 318 -13.94 4.95 21.50
N ALA A 319 -13.46 5.97 22.24
CA ALA A 319 -12.97 5.85 23.61
C ALA A 319 -14.03 5.34 24.58
N MET A 320 -15.29 5.79 24.41
CA MET A 320 -16.43 5.42 25.27
C MET A 320 -17.09 4.09 24.88
N THR A 321 -16.78 3.56 23.71
CA THR A 321 -17.26 2.24 23.28
C THR A 321 -16.63 1.15 24.14
N CYS A 322 -17.46 0.22 24.67
CA CYS A 322 -16.97 -0.90 25.46
C CYS A 322 -16.21 -1.89 24.60
N HIS A 323 -14.98 -2.17 24.96
CA HIS A 323 -14.15 -3.19 24.31
C HIS A 323 -13.99 -4.42 25.21
N ALA A 324 -14.02 -5.60 24.61
CA ALA A 324 -13.84 -6.85 25.35
C ALA A 324 -12.40 -6.98 25.89
N HIS A 325 -12.27 -7.50 27.12
CA HIS A 325 -10.98 -7.77 27.77
C HIS A 325 -10.75 -9.29 27.91
N PRO A 326 -9.54 -9.81 27.55
CA PRO A 326 -8.41 -9.12 26.91
C PRO A 326 -8.48 -9.25 25.37
N THR A 327 -8.34 -8.12 24.66
CA THR A 327 -8.29 -8.08 23.20
C THR A 327 -7.22 -7.12 22.70
N TYR A 328 -6.82 -7.24 21.42
CA TYR A 328 -5.95 -6.24 20.79
C TYR A 328 -6.68 -4.91 20.55
N SER A 329 -8.01 -4.95 20.31
CA SER A 329 -8.84 -3.76 20.06
C SER A 329 -8.81 -2.75 21.21
N GLU A 330 -8.54 -3.19 22.46
CA GLU A 330 -8.36 -2.27 23.57
C GLU A 330 -7.22 -1.27 23.32
N ALA A 331 -6.22 -1.61 22.47
CA ALA A 331 -5.16 -0.67 22.11
C ALA A 331 -5.68 0.48 21.23
N VAL A 332 -6.69 0.24 20.40
CA VAL A 332 -7.37 1.28 19.61
C VAL A 332 -8.16 2.21 20.54
N ARG A 333 -8.92 1.64 21.49
CA ARG A 333 -9.61 2.39 22.50
C ARG A 333 -8.68 3.27 23.35
N GLU A 334 -7.56 2.72 23.82
CA GLU A 334 -6.56 3.44 24.61
C GLU A 334 -5.91 4.59 23.82
N ALA A 335 -5.66 4.37 22.50
CA ALA A 335 -5.21 5.45 21.63
C ALA A 335 -6.29 6.55 21.47
N ALA A 336 -7.55 6.17 21.39
CA ALA A 336 -8.65 7.14 21.35
C ALA A 336 -8.77 7.94 22.67
N LEU A 337 -8.66 7.29 23.85
CA LEU A 337 -8.57 7.96 25.15
C LEU A 337 -7.39 8.93 25.21
N ALA A 338 -6.24 8.55 24.63
CA ALA A 338 -5.06 9.40 24.60
C ALA A 338 -5.21 10.67 23.73
N CYS A 339 -6.22 10.76 22.86
CA CYS A 339 -6.59 12.01 22.19
C CYS A 339 -7.25 13.02 23.14
N GLY A 340 -7.76 12.58 24.30
CA GLY A 340 -8.41 13.40 25.33
C GLY A 340 -7.61 13.43 26.64
N ASP A 341 -8.15 12.80 27.67
CA ASP A 341 -7.63 12.86 29.05
C ASP A 341 -6.42 11.96 29.31
N GLY A 342 -6.02 11.13 28.34
CA GLY A 342 -4.92 10.19 28.42
C GLY A 342 -5.33 8.72 28.46
N ALA A 343 -4.44 7.84 28.05
CA ALA A 343 -4.62 6.40 28.15
C ALA A 343 -4.66 5.95 29.62
N ILE A 344 -5.45 4.90 29.91
CA ILE A 344 -5.61 4.39 31.29
C ILE A 344 -4.48 3.43 31.68
N HIS A 345 -4.04 2.59 30.71
CA HIS A 345 -3.09 1.50 30.96
C HIS A 345 -1.67 1.77 30.42
N ALA A 346 -1.34 3.02 30.14
CA ALA A 346 -0.02 3.42 29.59
C ALA A 346 1.07 3.51 30.65
#